data_13b228c1308bf0119624288385e06b1d
#
_entry.id   13b228c1308bf0119624288385e06b1d
#
_cell.length_a   1.000
_cell.length_b   1.000
_cell.length_c   1.000
_cell.angle_alpha   90.00
_cell.angle_beta   90.00
_cell.angle_gamma   90.00
#
_symmetry.space_group_name_H-M   'P 1'
#
loop_
_entity.id
_entity.type
_entity.pdbx_description
1 polymer ?
#
loop_
_entity_poly.entity_id
_entity_poly.type
_entity_poly.pdbx_seq_one_letter_code
_entity_poly.pdbx_strand_id
1 'polypeptide(L)'
;LRNKNFYSQTDYNKNRKKIRMLKRTKIIATIGPSTKSKNSILKLYKKGMNVVRVNMSHASHSDLLEIKKNIDLINKTVTCAIGIMVDTQGPEIRTSKNSEVLDLQKGERVVLSSKKPMGNTKTIQIDNLEYVEGIKKEE
;
A
#
# COMPACT_ATOMS: atom_id res chain seq x y z
N LEU A 1 12.11 -47.93 21.55
CA LEU A 1 12.64 -47.83 20.18
C LEU A 1 12.62 -46.36 19.75
N ARG A 2 13.79 -45.69 19.83
CA ARG A 2 13.96 -44.30 19.39
C ARG A 2 14.17 -44.29 17.88
N ASN A 3 13.21 -43.78 17.12
CA ASN A 3 13.42 -43.43 15.72
C ASN A 3 14.33 -42.17 15.64
N LYS A 4 15.61 -42.41 15.39
CA LYS A 4 16.54 -41.35 14.99
C LYS A 4 16.36 -41.12 13.49
N ASN A 5 15.62 -40.10 13.12
CA ASN A 5 15.62 -39.57 11.76
C ASN A 5 17.01 -38.99 11.47
N PHE A 6 17.87 -39.80 10.86
CA PHE A 6 19.13 -39.33 10.32
C PHE A 6 18.85 -38.55 9.03
N TYR A 7 18.81 -37.23 9.14
CA TYR A 7 18.95 -36.39 7.95
C TYR A 7 20.34 -36.59 7.37
N SER A 8 20.43 -36.94 6.09
CA SER A 8 21.72 -37.12 5.43
C SER A 8 22.44 -35.76 5.31
N GLN A 9 23.79 -35.78 5.28
CA GLN A 9 24.62 -34.60 5.07
C GLN A 9 24.22 -33.82 3.80
N THR A 10 23.69 -34.56 2.80
CA THR A 10 23.13 -34.01 1.55
C THR A 10 21.86 -33.21 1.78
N ASP A 11 20.96 -33.64 2.70
CA ASP A 11 19.74 -32.93 3.05
C ASP A 11 20.05 -31.67 3.87
N TYR A 12 21.04 -31.72 4.76
CA TYR A 12 21.54 -30.57 5.49
C TYR A 12 22.13 -29.52 4.53
N ASN A 13 22.92 -29.93 3.54
CA ASN A 13 23.52 -29.01 2.57
C ASN A 13 22.48 -28.43 1.59
N LYS A 14 21.46 -29.18 1.17
CA LYS A 14 20.33 -28.68 0.39
C LYS A 14 19.52 -27.64 1.18
N ASN A 15 19.25 -27.90 2.46
CA ASN A 15 18.55 -26.97 3.33
C ASN A 15 19.39 -25.72 3.64
N ARG A 16 20.70 -25.82 3.78
CA ARG A 16 21.61 -24.68 3.96
C ARG A 16 21.68 -23.79 2.72
N LYS A 17 21.64 -24.36 1.50
CA LYS A 17 21.51 -23.61 0.24
C LYS A 17 20.17 -22.88 0.16
N LYS A 18 19.10 -23.48 0.65
CA LYS A 18 17.75 -22.89 0.71
C LYS A 18 17.65 -21.76 1.74
N ILE A 19 18.29 -21.92 2.91
CA ILE A 19 18.39 -20.91 3.97
C ILE A 19 19.26 -19.72 3.52
N ARG A 20 20.26 -19.94 2.66
CA ARG A 20 21.13 -18.90 2.11
C ARG A 20 20.41 -17.93 1.16
N MET A 21 19.21 -18.28 0.68
CA MET A 21 18.36 -17.42 -0.14
C MET A 21 17.40 -16.52 0.68
N LEU A 22 17.36 -16.66 1.99
CA LEU A 22 16.58 -15.75 2.84
C LEU A 22 17.30 -14.40 2.91
N LYS A 23 16.85 -13.45 2.12
CA LYS A 23 17.33 -12.07 2.20
C LYS A 23 17.11 -11.51 3.60
N ARG A 24 18.11 -10.92 4.19
CA ARG A 24 17.98 -10.21 5.48
C ARG A 24 17.09 -8.99 5.33
N THR A 25 17.30 -8.21 4.27
CA THR A 25 16.46 -7.06 3.91
C THR A 25 15.21 -7.54 3.21
N LYS A 26 14.05 -7.12 3.71
CA LYS A 26 12.75 -7.38 3.10
C LYS A 26 12.38 -6.23 2.18
N ILE A 27 11.89 -6.58 0.99
CA ILE A 27 11.43 -5.60 -0.01
C ILE A 27 9.91 -5.53 0.07
N ILE A 28 9.40 -4.34 0.34
CA ILE A 28 7.97 -4.02 0.31
C ILE A 28 7.68 -3.30 -1.00
N ALA A 29 6.72 -3.78 -1.78
CA ALA A 29 6.29 -3.12 -3.00
C ALA A 29 4.81 -2.71 -2.89
N THR A 30 4.53 -1.43 -3.16
CA THR A 30 3.15 -0.96 -3.25
C THR A 30 2.55 -1.40 -4.58
N ILE A 31 1.39 -2.05 -4.50
CA ILE A 31 0.64 -2.52 -5.65
C ILE A 31 -0.42 -1.49 -6.01
N GLY A 32 -0.47 -1.15 -7.29
CA GLY A 32 -1.46 -0.25 -7.88
C GLY A 32 -2.16 -0.89 -9.08
N PRO A 33 -3.00 -0.14 -9.81
CA PRO A 33 -3.83 -0.67 -10.91
C PRO A 33 -3.03 -1.42 -11.98
N SER A 34 -1.83 -0.95 -12.34
CA SER A 34 -0.96 -1.57 -13.35
C SER A 34 -0.25 -2.84 -12.87
N THR A 35 -0.21 -3.11 -11.55
CA THR A 35 0.58 -4.20 -10.96
C THR A 35 -0.24 -5.21 -10.17
N LYS A 36 -1.57 -5.03 -10.06
CA LYS A 36 -2.44 -5.90 -9.25
C LYS A 36 -2.67 -7.30 -9.83
N SER A 37 -2.33 -7.54 -11.09
CA SER A 37 -2.52 -8.84 -11.71
C SER A 37 -1.62 -9.90 -11.08
N LYS A 38 -2.09 -11.16 -11.04
CA LYS A 38 -1.32 -12.32 -10.56
C LYS A 38 0.06 -12.41 -11.20
N ASN A 39 0.14 -12.20 -12.52
CA ASN A 39 1.40 -12.29 -13.25
C ASN A 39 2.38 -11.18 -12.85
N SER A 40 1.90 -9.95 -12.65
CA SER A 40 2.73 -8.82 -12.20
C SER A 40 3.26 -9.07 -10.79
N ILE A 41 2.41 -9.50 -9.86
CA ILE A 41 2.81 -9.85 -8.49
C ILE A 41 3.86 -10.96 -8.49
N LEU A 42 3.65 -12.01 -9.30
CA LEU A 42 4.62 -13.11 -9.42
C LEU A 42 5.96 -12.64 -10.00
N LYS A 43 5.96 -11.72 -10.98
CA LYS A 43 7.19 -11.11 -11.50
C LYS A 43 7.94 -10.32 -10.42
N LEU A 44 7.23 -9.52 -9.63
CA LEU A 44 7.81 -8.78 -8.50
C LEU A 44 8.40 -9.74 -7.45
N TYR A 45 7.68 -10.80 -7.11
CA TYR A 45 8.19 -11.85 -6.21
C TYR A 45 9.51 -12.46 -6.71
N LYS A 46 9.54 -12.84 -8.00
CA LYS A 46 10.77 -13.40 -8.63
C LYS A 46 11.94 -12.42 -8.60
N LYS A 47 11.67 -11.10 -8.62
CA LYS A 47 12.68 -10.05 -8.46
C LYS A 47 13.03 -9.76 -7.00
N GLY A 48 12.39 -10.44 -6.06
CA GLY A 48 12.75 -10.42 -4.65
C GLY A 48 11.83 -9.65 -3.73
N MET A 49 10.63 -9.28 -4.16
CA MET A 49 9.60 -8.73 -3.29
C MET A 49 9.19 -9.76 -2.23
N ASN A 50 9.03 -9.30 -1.00
CA ASN A 50 8.61 -10.12 0.14
C ASN A 50 7.21 -9.76 0.64
N VAL A 51 6.85 -8.48 0.56
CA VAL A 51 5.59 -7.95 1.08
C VAL A 51 4.95 -7.06 0.03
N VAL A 52 3.67 -7.28 -0.20
CA VAL A 52 2.81 -6.37 -0.96
C VAL A 52 2.21 -5.36 0.01
N ARG A 53 2.35 -4.06 -0.30
CA ARG A 53 1.64 -2.98 0.38
C ARG A 53 0.44 -2.55 -0.47
N VAL A 54 -0.73 -2.51 0.14
CA VAL A 54 -1.96 -1.96 -0.46
C VAL A 54 -2.31 -0.68 0.28
N ASN A 55 -2.24 0.45 -0.43
CA ASN A 55 -2.59 1.76 0.16
C ASN A 55 -4.10 2.02 0.00
N MET A 56 -4.83 1.97 1.10
CA MET A 56 -6.28 2.13 1.12
C MET A 56 -6.75 3.57 0.87
N SER A 57 -5.85 4.55 0.86
CA SER A 57 -6.19 5.90 0.39
C SER A 57 -6.51 5.95 -1.11
N HIS A 58 -6.05 4.96 -1.88
CA HIS A 58 -6.21 4.89 -3.34
C HIS A 58 -6.83 3.59 -3.83
N ALA A 59 -6.77 2.52 -3.05
CA ALA A 59 -7.32 1.23 -3.39
C ALA A 59 -8.73 1.07 -2.81
N SER A 60 -9.62 0.44 -3.57
CA SER A 60 -10.93 0.04 -3.08
C SER A 60 -10.85 -1.27 -2.28
N HIS A 61 -11.92 -1.58 -1.53
CA HIS A 61 -12.05 -2.87 -0.86
C HIS A 61 -12.02 -4.04 -1.86
N SER A 62 -12.62 -3.87 -3.03
CA SER A 62 -12.60 -4.87 -4.11
C SER A 62 -11.19 -5.10 -4.66
N ASP A 63 -10.36 -4.04 -4.81
CA ASP A 63 -8.96 -4.18 -5.20
C ASP A 63 -8.16 -4.98 -4.19
N LEU A 64 -8.36 -4.71 -2.89
CA LEU A 64 -7.71 -5.47 -1.82
C LEU A 64 -8.06 -6.97 -1.89
N LEU A 65 -9.34 -7.30 -2.09
CA LEU A 65 -9.79 -8.69 -2.19
C LEU A 65 -9.20 -9.38 -3.44
N GLU A 66 -9.14 -8.68 -4.58
CA GLU A 66 -8.51 -9.20 -5.80
C GLU A 66 -7.03 -9.48 -5.58
N ILE A 67 -6.30 -8.53 -5.01
CA ILE A 67 -4.87 -8.67 -4.71
C ILE A 67 -4.65 -9.84 -3.74
N LYS A 68 -5.44 -9.92 -2.67
CA LYS A 68 -5.38 -11.03 -1.70
C LYS A 68 -5.57 -12.38 -2.39
N LYS A 69 -6.62 -12.52 -3.21
CA LYS A 69 -6.89 -13.75 -3.98
C LYS A 69 -5.69 -14.15 -4.84
N ASN A 70 -5.09 -13.18 -5.53
CA ASN A 70 -3.92 -13.43 -6.38
C ASN A 70 -2.71 -13.88 -5.55
N ILE A 71 -2.47 -13.28 -4.39
CA ILE A 71 -1.39 -13.66 -3.49
C ILE A 71 -1.62 -15.05 -2.90
N ASP A 72 -2.83 -15.38 -2.47
CA ASP A 72 -3.18 -16.71 -1.96
C ASP A 72 -2.89 -17.81 -3.00
N LEU A 73 -3.20 -17.54 -4.28
CA LEU A 73 -2.88 -18.45 -5.38
C LEU A 73 -1.38 -18.60 -5.61
N ILE A 74 -0.62 -17.53 -5.51
CA ILE A 74 0.84 -17.55 -5.65
C ILE A 74 1.48 -18.29 -4.48
N ASN A 75 1.04 -18.00 -3.24
CA ASN A 75 1.59 -18.59 -2.02
C ASN A 75 1.45 -20.12 -1.98
N LYS A 76 0.49 -20.71 -2.71
CA LYS A 76 0.39 -22.16 -2.87
C LYS A 76 1.51 -22.75 -3.72
N THR A 77 2.23 -21.95 -4.50
CA THR A 77 3.22 -22.41 -5.49
C THR A 77 4.65 -22.00 -5.20
N VAL A 78 4.85 -21.08 -4.23
CA VAL A 78 6.16 -20.53 -3.91
C VAL A 78 6.70 -21.04 -2.59
N THR A 79 8.02 -21.00 -2.44
CA THR A 79 8.70 -21.52 -1.24
C THR A 79 8.57 -20.58 -0.05
N CYS A 80 8.62 -19.27 -0.30
CA CYS A 80 8.48 -18.22 0.73
C CYS A 80 7.21 -17.45 0.46
N ALA A 81 6.29 -17.43 1.42
CA ALA A 81 5.04 -16.73 1.27
C ALA A 81 5.23 -15.21 1.14
N ILE A 82 4.44 -14.60 0.28
CA ILE A 82 4.31 -13.14 0.16
C ILE A 82 3.40 -12.66 1.28
N GLY A 83 3.88 -11.70 2.10
CA GLY A 83 3.05 -11.02 3.09
C GLY A 83 2.20 -9.92 2.46
N ILE A 84 1.09 -9.57 3.11
CA ILE A 84 0.25 -8.43 2.73
C ILE A 84 0.31 -7.40 3.85
N MET A 85 0.63 -6.17 3.50
CA MET A 85 0.55 -4.99 4.37
C MET A 85 -0.61 -4.14 3.88
N VAL A 86 -1.64 -3.99 4.69
CA VAL A 86 -2.75 -3.07 4.43
C VAL A 86 -2.43 -1.76 5.14
N ASP A 87 -2.24 -0.72 4.35
CA ASP A 87 -1.97 0.63 4.85
C ASP A 87 -3.31 1.37 4.87
N THR A 88 -3.89 1.45 6.07
CA THR A 88 -5.20 2.05 6.28
C THR A 88 -5.08 3.57 6.32
N GLN A 89 -6.08 4.24 5.77
CA GLN A 89 -6.20 5.68 5.89
C GLN A 89 -6.41 6.05 7.36
N GLY A 90 -5.54 6.90 7.90
CA GLY A 90 -5.72 7.54 9.19
C GLY A 90 -6.62 8.77 9.11
N PRO A 91 -6.85 9.49 10.22
CA PRO A 91 -7.49 10.81 10.21
C PRO A 91 -6.55 11.79 9.52
N GLU A 92 -6.87 12.14 8.29
CA GLU A 92 -6.06 13.04 7.46
C GLU A 92 -6.88 14.27 7.09
N ILE A 93 -6.24 15.44 7.14
CA ILE A 93 -6.77 16.66 6.54
C ILE A 93 -6.31 16.64 5.09
N ARG A 94 -7.26 16.49 4.17
CA ARG A 94 -6.99 16.45 2.74
C ARG A 94 -7.95 17.30 1.95
N THR A 95 -7.49 17.78 0.81
CA THR A 95 -8.41 18.34 -0.18
C THR A 95 -9.32 17.23 -0.69
N SER A 96 -10.62 17.49 -0.67
CA SER A 96 -11.61 16.58 -1.25
C SER A 96 -11.39 16.44 -2.75
N LYS A 97 -11.93 15.38 -3.35
CA LYS A 97 -11.92 15.22 -4.81
C LYS A 97 -12.74 16.34 -5.44
N ASN A 98 -12.06 17.40 -5.84
CA ASN A 98 -12.67 18.47 -6.61
C ASN A 98 -12.93 18.01 -8.04
N SER A 99 -14.08 18.34 -8.58
CA SER A 99 -14.42 18.06 -9.98
C SER A 99 -13.71 19.00 -10.96
N GLU A 100 -13.15 20.11 -10.48
CA GLU A 100 -12.52 21.15 -11.29
C GLU A 100 -11.07 21.41 -10.84
N VAL A 101 -10.21 21.61 -11.82
CA VAL A 101 -8.84 22.07 -11.60
C VAL A 101 -8.88 23.56 -11.35
N LEU A 102 -8.40 24.00 -10.19
CA LEU A 102 -8.29 25.41 -9.85
C LEU A 102 -6.91 25.94 -10.27
N ASP A 103 -6.88 26.92 -11.16
CA ASP A 103 -5.68 27.69 -11.47
C ASP A 103 -5.55 28.85 -10.47
N LEU A 104 -4.51 28.75 -9.62
CA LEU A 104 -4.29 29.67 -8.51
C LEU A 104 -3.06 30.54 -8.80
N GLN A 105 -3.23 31.85 -8.68
CA GLN A 105 -2.16 32.82 -8.82
C GLN A 105 -1.54 33.19 -7.48
N LYS A 106 -0.25 33.54 -7.50
CA LYS A 106 0.46 33.99 -6.29
C LYS A 106 -0.23 35.21 -5.67
N GLY A 107 -0.57 35.12 -4.38
CA GLY A 107 -1.26 36.22 -3.65
C GLY A 107 -2.77 36.17 -3.78
N GLU A 108 -3.33 35.23 -4.50
CA GLU A 108 -4.77 35.08 -4.63
C GLU A 108 -5.39 34.54 -3.33
N ARG A 109 -6.56 35.06 -2.99
CA ARG A 109 -7.29 34.62 -1.79
C ARG A 109 -8.14 33.40 -2.12
N VAL A 110 -7.96 32.33 -1.37
CA VAL A 110 -8.67 31.06 -1.51
C VAL A 110 -9.40 30.75 -0.21
N VAL A 111 -10.62 30.25 -0.30
CA VAL A 111 -11.41 29.81 0.85
C VAL A 111 -11.26 28.31 1.01
N LEU A 112 -10.93 27.86 2.22
CA LEU A 112 -10.95 26.44 2.60
C LEU A 112 -12.28 26.16 3.28
N SER A 113 -13.03 25.15 2.83
CA SER A 113 -14.36 24.84 3.35
C SER A 113 -14.62 23.34 3.41
N SER A 114 -15.35 22.88 4.42
CA SER A 114 -15.89 21.51 4.47
C SER A 114 -17.13 21.33 3.56
N LYS A 115 -17.72 22.43 3.10
CA LYS A 115 -18.91 22.42 2.26
C LYS A 115 -18.54 22.69 0.80
N LYS A 116 -19.41 22.23 -0.12
CA LYS A 116 -19.26 22.57 -1.54
C LYS A 116 -19.22 24.10 -1.73
N PRO A 117 -18.38 24.58 -2.68
CA PRO A 117 -18.32 26.00 -2.97
C PRO A 117 -19.69 26.55 -3.38
N MET A 118 -20.04 27.71 -2.83
CA MET A 118 -21.22 28.48 -3.23
C MET A 118 -20.73 29.78 -3.86
N GLY A 119 -21.10 29.99 -5.12
CA GLY A 119 -20.78 31.24 -5.86
C GLY A 119 -19.41 31.22 -6.54
N ASN A 120 -18.95 32.43 -6.95
CA ASN A 120 -17.72 32.62 -7.77
C ASN A 120 -16.41 32.66 -6.96
N THR A 121 -16.44 32.33 -5.67
CA THR A 121 -15.22 32.37 -4.84
C THR A 121 -14.42 31.08 -5.08
N LYS A 122 -13.12 31.17 -5.35
CA LYS A 122 -12.23 30.02 -5.44
C LYS A 122 -12.19 29.33 -4.07
N THR A 123 -12.84 28.19 -3.99
CA THR A 123 -12.97 27.42 -2.75
C THR A 123 -12.35 26.06 -2.92
N ILE A 124 -11.48 25.68 -2.00
CA ILE A 124 -10.95 24.32 -1.91
C ILE A 124 -11.74 23.59 -0.83
N GLN A 125 -12.41 22.54 -1.22
CA GLN A 125 -13.09 21.69 -0.26
C GLN A 125 -12.07 20.81 0.47
N ILE A 126 -12.18 20.75 1.79
CA ILE A 126 -11.30 19.97 2.66
C ILE A 126 -12.15 18.98 3.47
N ASP A 127 -11.71 17.71 3.44
CA ASP A 127 -12.29 16.68 4.29
C ASP A 127 -11.74 16.83 5.71
N ASN A 128 -12.60 16.58 6.72
CA ASN A 128 -12.25 16.63 8.14
C ASN A 128 -11.74 18.02 8.60
N LEU A 129 -12.35 19.09 8.09
CA LEU A 129 -11.98 20.46 8.46
C LEU A 129 -12.19 20.76 9.95
N GLU A 130 -13.03 19.99 10.65
CA GLU A 130 -13.24 20.07 12.09
C GLU A 130 -11.96 19.85 12.91
N TYR A 131 -10.97 19.15 12.36
CA TYR A 131 -9.65 19.00 13.01
C TYR A 131 -8.78 20.26 12.90
N VAL A 132 -9.24 21.27 12.17
CA VAL A 132 -8.52 22.53 11.92
C VAL A 132 -9.00 23.65 12.85
N GLU A 133 -9.93 23.38 13.78
CA GLU A 133 -10.50 24.32 14.74
C GLU A 133 -9.48 24.90 15.75
N GLY A 134 -8.24 24.90 15.47
CA GLY A 134 -7.20 25.49 16.32
C GLY A 134 -6.17 26.28 15.53
N ILE A 135 -6.32 26.41 14.23
CA ILE A 135 -5.39 27.19 13.41
C ILE A 135 -5.56 28.67 13.76
N LYS A 136 -4.56 29.22 14.44
CA LYS A 136 -4.41 30.64 14.63
C LYS A 136 -3.65 31.23 13.46
N LYS A 137 -4.03 32.43 13.06
CA LYS A 137 -3.23 33.23 12.12
C LYS A 137 -1.88 33.49 12.80
N GLU A 138 -0.78 33.07 12.18
CA GLU A 138 0.53 33.59 12.57
C GLU A 138 0.60 35.06 12.19
N GLU A 139 1.02 35.87 13.14
CA GLU A 139 1.23 37.31 12.93
C GLU A 139 2.50 37.56 12.09
#